data_9248dcc1c85aa863242e866d2e1d4d7d
#
_entry.id   9248dcc1c85aa863242e866d2e1d4d7d
#
_cell.length_a   1.000
_cell.length_b   1.000
_cell.length_c   1.000
_cell.angle_alpha   90.00
_cell.angle_beta   90.00
_cell.angle_gamma   90.00
#
_symmetry.space_group_name_H-M   'P 1'
#
loop_
_entity.id
_entity.type
_entity.pdbx_description
1 polymer ?
#
loop_
_entity_poly.entity_id
_entity_poly.type
_entity_poly.pdbx_seq_one_letter_code
_entity_poly.pdbx_strand_id
1 'polypeptide(L)'
;MKKILNWVLAATLVCGPSVFTSCKKSAPANAPVAEQTVEQEEVKEVVSTELIRTSQSWDGVELPDYFQGRPELVAVKYIFPAGKKLGWHHHPVMNYGILVQGELTIIGQDGKEKVVHEGEPVVEMVNTIHHGENRGSKPVILYMFYLSQKDLPLAVQHPEIPLE
;
A
#
# COMPACT_ATOMS: atom_id res chain seq x y z
N MET A 1 -21.12 -38.44 -29.42
CA MET A 1 -22.06 -38.32 -30.56
C MET A 1 -23.13 -37.30 -30.25
N LYS A 2 -23.49 -36.45 -31.20
CA LYS A 2 -24.51 -35.36 -31.24
C LYS A 2 -23.89 -33.97 -30.96
N LYS A 3 -23.66 -33.26 -31.93
CA LYS A 3 -24.14 -32.64 -33.20
C LYS A 3 -24.21 -31.10 -32.98
N ILE A 4 -23.37 -30.46 -33.77
CA ILE A 4 -23.21 -29.03 -34.02
C ILE A 4 -24.48 -28.50 -34.73
N LEU A 5 -24.90 -27.30 -34.41
CA LEU A 5 -25.83 -26.58 -35.26
C LEU A 5 -25.35 -25.13 -35.43
N ASN A 6 -24.80 -24.87 -36.64
CA ASN A 6 -24.49 -23.50 -37.13
C ASN A 6 -25.78 -22.80 -37.55
N TRP A 7 -25.86 -21.53 -37.23
CA TRP A 7 -26.77 -20.61 -37.91
C TRP A 7 -25.97 -19.44 -38.47
N VAL A 8 -25.96 -19.41 -39.80
CA VAL A 8 -25.50 -18.26 -40.63
C VAL A 8 -26.72 -17.45 -40.97
N LEU A 9 -26.70 -16.15 -40.71
CA LEU A 9 -27.65 -15.21 -41.30
C LEU A 9 -26.91 -14.07 -41.98
N ALA A 10 -27.25 -13.89 -43.26
CA ALA A 10 -26.67 -12.96 -44.17
C ALA A 10 -27.15 -11.51 -43.94
N ALA A 11 -26.22 -10.58 -44.06
CA ALA A 11 -26.51 -9.15 -44.07
C ALA A 11 -26.69 -8.61 -45.48
N THR A 12 -27.77 -7.91 -45.71
CA THR A 12 -28.00 -7.15 -46.95
C THR A 12 -27.55 -5.70 -46.80
N LEU A 13 -26.72 -5.31 -47.73
CA LEU A 13 -26.16 -3.95 -47.88
C LEU A 13 -27.13 -3.06 -48.61
N VAL A 14 -27.49 -1.91 -48.02
CA VAL A 14 -28.21 -0.82 -48.74
C VAL A 14 -27.33 0.41 -48.73
N CYS A 15 -26.97 0.86 -49.93
CA CYS A 15 -26.16 2.02 -50.22
C CYS A 15 -27.07 3.22 -50.55
N GLY A 16 -26.91 4.36 -49.84
CA GLY A 16 -27.56 5.62 -50.16
C GLY A 16 -26.56 6.78 -50.02
N PRO A 17 -26.60 7.78 -50.89
CA PRO A 17 -25.55 8.80 -51.00
C PRO A 17 -25.72 9.94 -49.98
N SER A 18 -24.60 10.32 -49.40
CA SER A 18 -24.52 11.37 -48.39
C SER A 18 -24.05 12.67 -48.95
N VAL A 19 -24.72 13.73 -48.57
CA VAL A 19 -24.35 15.12 -48.84
C VAL A 19 -23.45 15.63 -47.72
N PHE A 20 -22.25 16.09 -48.07
CA PHE A 20 -21.34 16.76 -47.16
C PHE A 20 -21.80 18.17 -46.83
N THR A 21 -22.06 18.47 -45.56
CA THR A 21 -22.14 19.84 -45.08
C THR A 21 -21.19 20.01 -43.91
N SER A 22 -20.10 20.73 -44.16
CA SER A 22 -19.08 21.09 -43.17
C SER A 22 -19.63 22.24 -42.30
N CYS A 23 -19.84 21.98 -41.01
CA CYS A 23 -19.95 23.02 -40.00
C CYS A 23 -18.96 22.74 -38.88
N LYS A 24 -17.86 23.51 -38.84
CA LYS A 24 -17.00 23.66 -37.66
C LYS A 24 -17.82 24.27 -36.54
N LYS A 25 -18.09 23.53 -35.49
CA LYS A 25 -18.46 24.05 -34.17
C LYS A 25 -17.40 23.66 -33.17
N SER A 26 -16.75 24.69 -32.61
CA SER A 26 -15.88 24.63 -31.45
C SER A 26 -16.59 23.95 -30.29
N ALA A 27 -15.97 22.91 -29.71
CA ALA A 27 -16.42 22.28 -28.51
C ALA A 27 -16.24 23.21 -27.30
N PRO A 28 -17.20 23.32 -26.39
CA PRO A 28 -16.99 23.99 -25.12
C PRO A 28 -16.13 23.10 -24.21
N ALA A 29 -15.00 23.65 -23.79
CA ALA A 29 -14.25 23.12 -22.67
C ALA A 29 -15.10 23.33 -21.40
N ASN A 30 -15.37 22.26 -20.69
CA ASN A 30 -15.79 22.04 -19.30
C ASN A 30 -16.96 21.06 -19.25
N ALA A 31 -16.62 19.77 -19.32
CA ALA A 31 -17.46 18.75 -18.71
C ALA A 31 -17.09 18.73 -17.22
N PRO A 32 -18.05 18.80 -16.29
CA PRO A 32 -17.75 18.59 -14.87
C PRO A 32 -17.25 17.16 -14.69
N VAL A 33 -16.07 17.02 -14.09
CA VAL A 33 -15.59 15.74 -13.56
C VAL A 33 -16.65 15.29 -12.56
N ALA A 34 -17.33 14.19 -12.86
CA ALA A 34 -18.24 13.58 -11.92
C ALA A 34 -17.41 13.15 -10.70
N GLU A 35 -17.55 13.89 -9.62
CA GLU A 35 -17.07 13.53 -8.29
C GLU A 35 -17.84 12.26 -7.92
N GLN A 36 -17.15 11.11 -8.00
CA GLN A 36 -17.69 9.85 -7.50
C GLN A 36 -17.74 9.99 -5.98
N THR A 37 -18.87 10.41 -5.46
CA THR A 37 -19.21 10.22 -4.05
C THR A 37 -19.24 8.72 -3.81
N VAL A 38 -18.20 8.21 -3.16
CA VAL A 38 -18.24 6.89 -2.54
C VAL A 38 -19.32 7.01 -1.46
N GLU A 39 -20.50 6.44 -1.70
CA GLU A 39 -21.51 6.24 -0.65
C GLU A 39 -20.86 5.38 0.43
N GLN A 40 -20.47 6.02 1.53
CA GLN A 40 -20.12 5.29 2.75
C GLN A 40 -21.41 4.62 3.22
N GLU A 41 -21.50 3.30 3.09
CA GLU A 41 -22.55 2.54 3.74
C GLU A 41 -22.59 2.93 5.22
N GLU A 42 -23.74 3.36 5.70
CA GLU A 42 -23.93 3.73 7.10
C GLU A 42 -23.80 2.48 7.97
N VAL A 43 -22.63 2.31 8.59
CA VAL A 43 -22.36 1.20 9.51
C VAL A 43 -23.20 1.43 10.77
N LYS A 44 -24.27 0.64 10.95
CA LYS A 44 -25.23 0.76 12.07
C LYS A 44 -24.83 -0.01 13.32
N GLU A 45 -23.89 -0.94 13.19
CA GLU A 45 -23.42 -1.79 14.28
C GLU A 45 -21.91 -1.84 14.30
N VAL A 46 -21.32 -2.29 15.42
CA VAL A 46 -19.88 -2.48 15.53
C VAL A 46 -19.43 -3.60 14.60
N VAL A 47 -18.54 -3.28 13.66
CA VAL A 47 -17.91 -4.27 12.77
C VAL A 47 -16.47 -4.51 13.23
N SER A 48 -16.08 -5.77 13.32
CA SER A 48 -14.70 -6.17 13.65
C SER A 48 -14.12 -6.96 12.48
N THR A 49 -12.98 -6.51 11.99
CA THR A 49 -12.25 -7.17 10.91
C THR A 49 -10.81 -7.45 11.37
N GLU A 50 -10.39 -8.71 11.28
CA GLU A 50 -8.99 -9.08 11.51
C GLU A 50 -8.16 -8.67 10.28
N LEU A 51 -7.24 -7.72 10.45
CA LEU A 51 -6.43 -7.22 9.34
C LEU A 51 -5.20 -8.09 9.07
N ILE A 52 -4.61 -8.69 10.12
CA ILE A 52 -3.47 -9.59 10.01
C ILE A 52 -3.40 -10.52 11.22
N ARG A 53 -2.99 -11.77 10.97
CA ARG A 53 -2.56 -12.73 11.99
C ARG A 53 -1.36 -13.48 11.45
N THR A 54 -0.19 -13.31 12.08
CA THR A 54 1.04 -13.91 11.59
C THR A 54 2.04 -14.12 12.74
N SER A 55 2.94 -15.09 12.58
CA SER A 55 4.16 -15.27 13.36
C SER A 55 5.40 -14.92 12.54
N GLN A 56 5.23 -14.28 11.36
CA GLN A 56 6.32 -13.93 10.45
C GLN A 56 6.29 -12.45 10.12
N SER A 57 7.45 -11.87 9.88
CA SER A 57 7.60 -10.55 9.27
C SER A 57 7.23 -10.59 7.78
N TRP A 58 7.13 -9.41 7.15
CA TRP A 58 6.67 -9.29 5.77
C TRP A 58 7.55 -10.04 4.75
N ASP A 59 8.81 -10.30 5.07
CA ASP A 59 9.76 -11.05 4.22
C ASP A 59 9.71 -12.57 4.44
N GLY A 60 8.83 -13.05 5.35
CA GLY A 60 8.59 -14.46 5.64
C GLY A 60 9.50 -15.05 6.72
N VAL A 61 10.29 -14.22 7.41
CA VAL A 61 11.13 -14.68 8.51
C VAL A 61 10.29 -14.80 9.79
N GLU A 62 10.47 -15.91 10.53
CA GLU A 62 9.80 -16.13 11.82
C GLU A 62 10.18 -15.03 12.82
N LEU A 63 9.15 -14.53 13.53
CA LEU A 63 9.36 -13.58 14.62
C LEU A 63 10.07 -14.29 15.80
N PRO A 64 10.94 -13.58 16.52
CA PRO A 64 11.59 -14.16 17.70
C PRO A 64 10.59 -14.40 18.83
N ASP A 65 11.00 -15.21 19.80
CA ASP A 65 10.30 -15.35 21.07
C ASP A 65 10.17 -14.01 21.79
N TYR A 66 9.14 -13.87 22.63
CA TYR A 66 8.99 -12.70 23.48
C TYR A 66 10.16 -12.56 24.44
N PHE A 67 10.56 -11.31 24.68
CA PHE A 67 11.55 -11.02 25.72
C PHE A 67 11.12 -11.55 27.09
N GLN A 68 12.10 -12.02 27.86
CA GLN A 68 11.89 -12.35 29.27
C GLN A 68 11.97 -11.06 30.09
N GLY A 69 10.92 -10.75 30.84
CA GLY A 69 10.89 -9.57 31.71
C GLY A 69 9.65 -8.67 31.48
N ARG A 70 9.74 -7.45 32.01
CA ARG A 70 8.62 -6.50 31.92
C ARG A 70 8.60 -5.83 30.56
N PRO A 71 7.50 -5.92 29.81
CA PRO A 71 7.39 -5.28 28.51
C PRO A 71 7.30 -3.75 28.63
N GLU A 72 7.79 -3.06 27.62
CA GLU A 72 7.54 -1.65 27.33
C GLU A 72 6.88 -1.55 25.95
N LEU A 73 5.71 -0.94 25.89
CA LEU A 73 4.98 -0.74 24.64
C LEU A 73 5.18 0.70 24.18
N VAL A 74 5.63 0.87 22.94
CA VAL A 74 5.86 2.19 22.37
C VAL A 74 5.07 2.35 21.08
N ALA A 75 4.35 3.45 20.94
CA ALA A 75 3.66 3.83 19.70
C ALA A 75 4.35 5.04 19.08
N VAL A 76 4.68 4.95 17.81
CA VAL A 76 5.34 6.02 17.05
C VAL A 76 4.53 6.36 15.82
N LYS A 77 4.33 7.65 15.56
CA LYS A 77 3.79 8.16 14.30
C LYS A 77 4.93 8.64 13.42
N TYR A 78 5.08 8.04 12.26
CA TYR A 78 5.97 8.51 11.22
C TYR A 78 5.21 9.33 10.18
N ILE A 79 5.83 10.40 9.71
CA ILE A 79 5.38 11.18 8.55
C ILE A 79 6.54 11.24 7.57
N PHE A 80 6.36 10.63 6.40
CA PHE A 80 7.34 10.69 5.32
C PHE A 80 6.87 11.71 4.29
N PRO A 81 7.50 12.88 4.18
CA PRO A 81 7.22 13.79 3.08
C PRO A 81 7.46 13.11 1.72
N ALA A 82 6.87 13.67 0.66
CA ALA A 82 7.05 13.18 -0.69
C ALA A 82 8.55 13.04 -1.06
N GLY A 83 8.95 11.91 -1.61
CA GLY A 83 10.32 11.61 -2.03
C GLY A 83 11.33 11.44 -0.88
N LYS A 84 10.89 11.33 0.36
CA LYS A 84 11.78 11.13 1.52
C LYS A 84 11.89 9.67 1.90
N LYS A 85 13.08 9.31 2.40
CA LYS A 85 13.40 7.99 2.91
C LYS A 85 14.10 8.07 4.26
N LEU A 86 13.95 7.02 5.08
CA LEU A 86 14.75 6.82 6.29
C LEU A 86 16.14 6.30 5.93
N GLY A 87 17.09 6.50 6.85
CA GLY A 87 18.38 5.82 6.80
C GLY A 87 18.24 4.31 6.98
N TRP A 88 19.25 3.56 6.53
CA TRP A 88 19.36 2.13 6.81
C TRP A 88 19.39 1.90 8.32
N HIS A 89 18.56 0.99 8.79
CA HIS A 89 18.44 0.63 10.19
C HIS A 89 17.93 -0.80 10.36
N HIS A 90 18.01 -1.31 11.58
CA HIS A 90 17.30 -2.52 11.97
C HIS A 90 16.58 -2.31 13.29
N HIS A 91 15.57 -3.12 13.57
CA HIS A 91 14.84 -3.14 14.83
C HIS A 91 15.31 -4.36 15.67
N PRO A 92 15.88 -4.16 16.87
CA PRO A 92 16.20 -5.27 17.76
C PRO A 92 14.96 -5.82 18.49
N VAL A 93 13.79 -5.22 18.27
CA VAL A 93 12.51 -5.54 18.91
C VAL A 93 11.43 -5.76 17.87
N MET A 94 10.44 -6.61 18.19
CA MET A 94 9.27 -6.81 17.32
C MET A 94 8.49 -5.51 17.17
N ASN A 95 8.04 -5.24 15.96
CA ASN A 95 7.16 -4.13 15.68
C ASN A 95 6.19 -4.44 14.55
N TYR A 96 5.04 -3.80 14.60
CA TYR A 96 4.03 -3.85 13.56
C TYR A 96 3.33 -2.51 13.45
N GLY A 97 2.73 -2.24 12.33
CA GLY A 97 2.08 -0.96 12.11
C GLY A 97 0.92 -1.02 11.14
N ILE A 98 0.29 0.14 10.96
CA ILE A 98 -0.75 0.36 9.96
C ILE A 98 -0.43 1.63 9.21
N LEU A 99 -0.42 1.53 7.88
CA LEU A 99 -0.34 2.69 7.01
C LEU A 99 -1.71 3.36 6.92
N VAL A 100 -1.83 4.58 7.43
CA VAL A 100 -3.11 5.28 7.46
C VAL A 100 -3.27 6.32 6.36
N GLN A 101 -2.19 6.60 5.62
CA GLN A 101 -2.22 7.49 4.45
C GLN A 101 -1.06 7.20 3.51
N GLY A 102 -1.38 7.11 2.21
CA GLY A 102 -0.41 7.04 1.13
C GLY A 102 0.10 5.64 0.85
N GLU A 103 1.34 5.54 0.35
CA GLU A 103 2.01 4.31 -0.04
C GLU A 103 3.46 4.36 0.41
N LEU A 104 3.93 3.35 1.15
CA LEU A 104 5.30 3.23 1.63
C LEU A 104 5.97 2.02 1.01
N THR A 105 7.18 2.18 0.49
CA THR A 105 8.02 1.06 0.07
C THR A 105 9.04 0.78 1.17
N ILE A 106 9.10 -0.47 1.65
CA ILE A 106 10.11 -0.97 2.59
C ILE A 106 11.07 -1.83 1.79
N ILE A 107 12.37 -1.60 1.98
CA ILE A 107 13.43 -2.22 1.20
C ILE A 107 14.44 -2.85 2.15
N GLY A 108 14.61 -4.18 2.04
CA GLY A 108 15.64 -4.92 2.75
C GLY A 108 17.02 -4.73 2.11
N GLN A 109 18.09 -4.90 2.88
CA GLN A 109 19.46 -4.84 2.36
C GLN A 109 19.74 -5.93 1.30
N ASP A 110 18.97 -7.01 1.29
CA ASP A 110 19.01 -8.07 0.29
C ASP A 110 18.30 -7.70 -1.04
N GLY A 111 17.74 -6.49 -1.12
CA GLY A 111 17.03 -5.97 -2.29
C GLY A 111 15.56 -6.39 -2.39
N LYS A 112 15.04 -7.15 -1.42
CA LYS A 112 13.58 -7.41 -1.37
C LYS A 112 12.83 -6.13 -1.06
N GLU A 113 11.68 -5.95 -1.70
CA GLU A 113 10.79 -4.82 -1.49
C GLU A 113 9.39 -5.26 -1.05
N LYS A 114 8.79 -4.51 -0.16
CA LYS A 114 7.38 -4.58 0.20
C LYS A 114 6.75 -3.20 0.01
N VAL A 115 5.76 -3.13 -0.86
CA VAL A 115 4.88 -1.96 -0.94
C VAL A 115 3.72 -2.16 0.01
N VAL A 116 3.48 -1.17 0.88
CA VAL A 116 2.37 -1.13 1.84
C VAL A 116 1.43 -0.02 1.41
N HIS A 117 0.15 -0.33 1.27
CA HIS A 117 -0.88 0.63 0.87
C HIS A 117 -1.70 1.14 2.07
N GLU A 118 -2.44 2.21 1.86
CA GLU A 118 -3.34 2.78 2.86
C GLU A 118 -4.33 1.73 3.39
N GLY A 119 -4.45 1.64 4.72
CA GLY A 119 -5.24 0.63 5.41
C GLY A 119 -4.53 -0.70 5.65
N GLU A 120 -3.39 -0.97 5.00
CA GLU A 120 -2.67 -2.23 5.17
C GLU A 120 -1.83 -2.25 6.45
N PRO A 121 -1.86 -3.38 7.20
CA PRO A 121 -0.92 -3.64 8.27
C PRO A 121 0.42 -4.14 7.72
N VAL A 122 1.50 -3.88 8.45
CA VAL A 122 2.82 -4.43 8.19
C VAL A 122 3.46 -4.91 9.49
N VAL A 123 4.10 -6.08 9.45
CA VAL A 123 5.00 -6.57 10.51
C VAL A 123 6.41 -6.49 9.97
N GLU A 124 7.24 -5.65 10.57
CA GLU A 124 8.60 -5.41 10.09
C GLU A 124 9.59 -6.50 10.52
N MET A 125 10.71 -6.51 9.83
CA MET A 125 11.81 -7.45 10.09
C MET A 125 12.51 -7.12 11.40
N VAL A 126 12.82 -8.16 12.19
CA VAL A 126 13.63 -8.04 13.42
C VAL A 126 15.08 -8.37 13.09
N ASN A 127 16.02 -7.52 13.56
CA ASN A 127 17.47 -7.66 13.35
C ASN A 127 17.92 -7.72 11.88
N THR A 128 17.07 -7.31 10.95
CA THR A 128 17.38 -7.27 9.51
C THR A 128 17.45 -5.82 9.04
N ILE A 129 18.54 -5.47 8.37
CA ILE A 129 18.78 -4.09 7.91
C ILE A 129 17.84 -3.76 6.75
N HIS A 130 17.13 -2.65 6.88
CA HIS A 130 16.17 -2.16 5.90
C HIS A 130 16.01 -0.64 5.99
N HIS A 131 15.26 -0.09 5.07
CA HIS A 131 14.77 1.30 5.15
C HIS A 131 13.39 1.42 4.52
N GLY A 132 12.66 2.47 4.90
CA GLY A 132 11.39 2.84 4.29
C GLY A 132 11.53 4.09 3.46
N GLU A 133 10.82 4.16 2.31
CA GLU A 133 10.79 5.35 1.48
C GLU A 133 9.40 5.65 0.91
N ASN A 134 9.10 6.94 0.82
CA ASN A 134 7.93 7.46 0.13
C ASN A 134 8.32 7.83 -1.31
N ARG A 135 8.00 6.96 -2.27
CA ARG A 135 8.21 7.19 -3.71
C ARG A 135 7.10 8.04 -4.36
N GLY A 136 6.05 8.34 -3.60
CA GLY A 136 4.89 9.09 -4.06
C GLY A 136 5.06 10.61 -3.98
N SER A 137 4.02 11.33 -4.41
CA SER A 137 3.95 12.81 -4.41
C SER A 137 3.20 13.41 -3.23
N LYS A 138 2.60 12.59 -2.37
CA LYS A 138 1.86 12.99 -1.16
C LYS A 138 2.56 12.47 0.09
N PRO A 139 2.39 13.11 1.26
CA PRO A 139 2.91 12.57 2.51
C PRO A 139 2.34 11.20 2.83
N VAL A 140 3.20 10.33 3.38
CA VAL A 140 2.81 9.04 3.96
C VAL A 140 2.71 9.19 5.47
N ILE A 141 1.68 8.58 6.08
CA ILE A 141 1.51 8.51 7.53
C ILE A 141 1.41 7.06 7.97
N LEU A 142 2.35 6.65 8.82
CA LEU A 142 2.46 5.30 9.35
C LEU A 142 2.43 5.35 10.89
N TYR A 143 1.62 4.51 11.51
CA TYR A 143 1.67 4.26 12.95
C TYR A 143 2.34 2.92 13.19
N MET A 144 3.41 2.93 13.99
CA MET A 144 4.16 1.75 14.38
C MET A 144 4.03 1.49 15.88
N PHE A 145 3.90 0.24 16.24
CA PHE A 145 3.79 -0.25 17.62
C PHE A 145 4.93 -1.22 17.89
N TYR A 146 5.73 -0.92 18.90
CA TYR A 146 6.90 -1.69 19.27
C TYR A 146 6.64 -2.46 20.56
N LEU A 147 6.95 -3.76 20.53
CA LEU A 147 6.98 -4.62 21.72
C LEU A 147 8.42 -4.66 22.20
N SER A 148 8.74 -3.78 23.13
CA SER A 148 10.08 -3.57 23.65
C SER A 148 10.19 -3.95 25.13
N GLN A 149 11.34 -3.74 25.70
CA GLN A 149 11.57 -3.67 27.13
C GLN A 149 12.49 -2.50 27.45
N LYS A 150 12.49 -2.09 28.72
CA LYS A 150 13.26 -0.96 29.19
C LYS A 150 14.72 -1.02 28.73
N ASP A 151 15.25 0.13 28.32
CA ASP A 151 16.64 0.34 27.89
C ASP A 151 17.03 -0.30 26.54
N LEU A 152 16.08 -0.92 25.81
CA LEU A 152 16.33 -1.36 24.43
C LEU A 152 16.01 -0.25 23.41
N PRO A 153 16.89 -0.01 22.44
CA PRO A 153 16.58 0.91 21.36
C PRO A 153 15.48 0.34 20.45
N LEU A 154 14.60 1.21 19.95
CA LEU A 154 13.59 0.81 18.98
C LEU A 154 14.18 0.56 17.59
N ALA A 155 15.26 1.26 17.27
CA ALA A 155 15.99 1.12 16.01
C ALA A 155 17.48 1.40 16.21
N VAL A 156 18.33 0.68 15.49
CA VAL A 156 19.77 0.90 15.38
C VAL A 156 20.10 1.36 13.97
N GLN A 157 20.71 2.55 13.84
CA GLN A 157 21.02 3.15 12.55
C GLN A 157 22.32 2.61 11.97
N HIS A 158 22.40 2.56 10.64
CA HIS A 158 23.55 2.14 9.85
C HIS A 158 24.03 3.25 8.90
N PRO A 159 24.59 4.36 9.44
CA PRO A 159 25.01 5.49 8.62
C PRO A 159 26.19 5.17 7.68
N GLU A 160 26.89 4.08 7.91
CA GLU A 160 27.97 3.56 7.07
C GLU A 160 27.45 2.98 5.73
N ILE A 161 26.13 2.69 5.61
CA ILE A 161 25.53 2.18 4.38
C ILE A 161 24.93 3.36 3.62
N PRO A 162 25.44 3.69 2.42
CA PRO A 162 24.90 4.79 1.64
C PRO A 162 23.47 4.52 1.19
N LEU A 163 22.63 5.55 1.21
CA LEU A 163 21.33 5.53 0.55
C LEU A 163 21.53 5.98 -0.91
N GLU A 164 21.24 5.13 -1.83
CA GLU A 164 21.24 5.45 -3.27
C GLU A 164 20.00 6.27 -3.68
#